data_dc9851c630e0bc504b0c9d93180ec6ac
#
_entry.id   dc9851c630e0bc504b0c9d93180ec6ac
#
_cell.length_a   1.000
_cell.length_b   1.000
_cell.length_c   1.000
_cell.angle_alpha   90.00
_cell.angle_beta   90.00
_cell.angle_gamma   90.00
#
_symmetry.space_group_name_H-M   'P 1'
#
loop_
_entity.id
_entity.type
_entity.pdbx_description
1 polymer ?
#
loop_
_entity_poly.entity_id
_entity_poly.type
_entity_poly.pdbx_seq_one_letter_code
_entity_poly.pdbx_strand_id
1 'polypeptide(L)'
;MSPPGNGKPGGADAATSLAKADAAAKASPTAAATVGTVQECPLSGVKIDGSAEFKAKTLAALKEIQATKSGAALLADLKKSGKTITIKETAGGNECGGFNQGALVKADGKPGSGSNSTVSFNPDRANIGAEDWQKRPPAVGLAHELVHASHAANGTVDLKSVNNDSRPDPADPTKMVQEKQEEVRTAGIPPYDKEPFSENSIRAEWSPKQPARPWY
;
A
#
# COMPACT_ATOMS: atom_id res chain seq x y z
N MET A 1 0.29 -53.35 16.50
CA MET A 1 0.40 -52.41 15.34
C MET A 1 -0.19 -51.10 15.77
N SER A 2 0.68 -50.14 16.10
CA SER A 2 0.28 -48.80 16.49
C SER A 2 0.28 -47.88 15.23
N PRO A 3 -0.67 -46.92 15.08
CA PRO A 3 -0.68 -46.02 13.96
C PRO A 3 0.38 -44.93 14.11
N PRO A 4 0.91 -44.37 12.99
CA PRO A 4 1.94 -43.35 13.03
C PRO A 4 1.36 -42.00 13.45
N GLY A 5 2.15 -41.28 14.25
CA GLY A 5 1.82 -39.99 14.79
C GLY A 5 1.77 -38.91 13.71
N ASN A 6 0.71 -38.06 13.76
CA ASN A 6 0.58 -36.85 12.99
C ASN A 6 1.56 -35.79 13.51
N GLY A 7 2.62 -35.56 12.76
CA GLY A 7 3.47 -34.39 12.91
C GLY A 7 2.72 -33.13 12.53
N LYS A 8 2.57 -32.24 13.48
CA LYS A 8 2.04 -30.90 13.31
C LYS A 8 3.03 -30.08 12.47
N PRO A 9 2.68 -29.51 11.32
CA PRO A 9 3.58 -28.60 10.65
C PRO A 9 3.69 -27.31 11.46
N GLY A 10 4.93 -26.93 11.74
CA GLY A 10 5.25 -25.67 12.40
C GLY A 10 4.70 -24.50 11.61
N GLY A 11 4.12 -23.56 12.34
CA GLY A 11 3.64 -22.30 11.79
C GLY A 11 4.80 -21.55 11.14
N ALA A 12 4.77 -21.45 9.83
CA ALA A 12 5.61 -20.50 9.10
C ALA A 12 5.09 -19.10 9.43
N ASP A 13 6.00 -18.24 9.87
CA ASP A 13 5.74 -16.82 10.07
C ASP A 13 5.17 -16.24 8.77
N ALA A 14 3.87 -15.96 8.78
CA ALA A 14 3.23 -15.24 7.71
C ALA A 14 3.59 -13.75 7.86
N ALA A 15 4.81 -13.37 7.47
CA ALA A 15 5.11 -12.03 7.05
C ALA A 15 4.33 -11.83 5.74
N THR A 16 3.08 -11.36 5.87
CA THR A 16 2.21 -11.17 4.73
C THR A 16 2.62 -9.90 4.01
N SER A 17 3.31 -10.06 2.90
CA SER A 17 3.53 -9.01 1.92
C SER A 17 2.26 -8.85 1.09
N LEU A 18 1.79 -7.61 0.92
CA LEU A 18 0.65 -7.27 0.06
C LEU A 18 1.02 -7.23 -1.44
N ALA A 19 2.28 -7.56 -1.76
CA ALA A 19 2.80 -7.48 -3.11
C ALA A 19 2.26 -8.59 -4.01
N LYS A 20 1.33 -8.27 -4.88
CA LYS A 20 1.11 -9.08 -6.09
C LYS A 20 0.53 -8.38 -7.33
N ALA A 21 0.29 -7.11 -7.33
CA ALA A 21 -0.31 -6.45 -8.49
C ALA A 21 0.66 -5.67 -9.38
N ASP A 22 1.90 -5.45 -8.95
CA ASP A 22 2.85 -4.60 -9.67
C ASP A 22 4.05 -5.35 -10.31
N ALA A 23 4.01 -6.67 -10.39
CA ALA A 23 5.11 -7.46 -10.90
C ALA A 23 5.11 -7.55 -12.42
N ALA A 24 5.66 -6.59 -13.10
CA ALA A 24 6.27 -6.74 -14.44
C ALA A 24 7.25 -5.61 -14.75
N ALA A 25 8.41 -5.62 -14.13
CA ALA A 25 9.58 -4.94 -14.67
C ALA A 25 10.85 -5.68 -14.23
N LYS A 26 11.57 -6.19 -15.22
CA LYS A 26 12.84 -6.92 -15.08
C LYS A 26 13.92 -6.02 -14.48
N ALA A 27 14.55 -6.47 -13.41
CA ALA A 27 15.64 -5.79 -12.73
C ALA A 27 16.87 -5.64 -13.63
N SER A 28 17.53 -4.50 -13.55
CA SER A 28 18.93 -4.30 -13.91
C SER A 28 19.72 -3.82 -12.69
N PRO A 29 21.00 -4.16 -12.54
CA PRO A 29 21.64 -4.22 -11.24
C PRO A 29 22.36 -2.94 -10.80
N THR A 30 22.34 -2.74 -9.50
CA THR A 30 23.40 -2.25 -8.62
C THR A 30 23.98 -0.85 -8.86
N ALA A 31 23.42 0.12 -8.15
CA ALA A 31 24.21 1.23 -7.65
C ALA A 31 24.46 1.01 -6.14
N ALA A 32 25.72 1.15 -5.71
CA ALA A 32 26.14 0.96 -4.33
C ALA A 32 25.34 1.87 -3.39
N ALA A 33 24.62 1.26 -2.43
CA ALA A 33 23.86 1.98 -1.44
C ALA A 33 24.80 2.76 -0.52
N THR A 34 24.84 4.08 -0.67
CA THR A 34 25.35 4.96 0.37
C THR A 34 24.40 4.84 1.56
N VAL A 35 24.91 4.45 2.72
CA VAL A 35 24.13 4.33 3.96
C VAL A 35 23.54 5.72 4.29
N GLY A 36 22.31 5.93 3.86
CA GLY A 36 21.59 7.17 4.12
C GLY A 36 21.05 7.18 5.55
N THR A 37 21.20 8.28 6.26
CA THR A 37 20.57 8.47 7.56
C THR A 37 19.05 8.54 7.43
N VAL A 38 18.34 7.86 8.32
CA VAL A 38 16.86 7.95 8.38
C VAL A 38 16.45 9.38 8.72
N GLN A 39 15.53 9.95 7.94
CA GLN A 39 15.01 11.30 8.15
C GLN A 39 13.54 11.23 8.54
N GLU A 40 13.15 11.93 9.60
CA GLU A 40 11.73 12.12 9.93
C GLU A 40 11.10 13.13 8.98
N CYS A 41 9.94 12.80 8.45
CA CYS A 41 9.18 13.73 7.62
C CYS A 41 8.37 14.68 8.51
N PRO A 42 8.63 15.99 8.46
CA PRO A 42 7.94 16.96 9.32
C PRO A 42 6.45 17.07 9.03
N LEU A 43 6.01 16.67 7.83
CA LEU A 43 4.61 16.77 7.41
C LEU A 43 3.72 15.68 8.02
N SER A 44 4.25 14.45 8.21
CA SER A 44 3.44 13.28 8.57
C SER A 44 3.94 12.51 9.80
N GLY A 45 5.17 12.74 10.26
CA GLY A 45 5.84 11.89 11.24
C GLY A 45 6.35 10.57 10.65
N VAL A 46 6.39 10.46 9.32
CA VAL A 46 6.92 9.30 8.59
C VAL A 46 8.43 9.42 8.47
N LYS A 47 9.14 8.31 8.59
CA LYS A 47 10.60 8.24 8.38
C LYS A 47 10.90 7.93 6.92
N ILE A 48 11.93 8.57 6.38
CA ILE A 48 12.41 8.34 5.01
C ILE A 48 13.83 7.81 5.08
N ASP A 49 14.04 6.63 4.49
CA ASP A 49 15.30 5.89 4.49
C ASP A 49 15.74 5.61 3.06
N GLY A 50 16.84 6.22 2.63
CA GLY A 50 17.37 6.10 1.28
C GLY A 50 18.39 7.18 0.96
N SER A 51 18.75 7.31 -0.32
CA SER A 51 19.68 8.31 -0.83
C SER A 51 19.17 9.74 -0.63
N ALA A 52 20.04 10.73 -0.73
CA ALA A 52 19.64 12.14 -0.65
C ALA A 52 18.65 12.52 -1.76
N GLU A 53 18.85 11.99 -2.98
CA GLU A 53 17.96 12.20 -4.11
C GLU A 53 16.57 11.58 -3.84
N PHE A 54 16.53 10.33 -3.38
CA PHE A 54 15.29 9.66 -2.98
C PHE A 54 14.53 10.45 -1.93
N LYS A 55 15.21 10.93 -0.89
CA LYS A 55 14.59 11.75 0.16
C LYS A 55 13.95 13.01 -0.39
N ALA A 56 14.64 13.71 -1.29
CA ALA A 56 14.12 14.92 -1.93
C ALA A 56 12.87 14.62 -2.78
N LYS A 57 12.90 13.57 -3.62
CA LYS A 57 11.77 13.12 -4.44
C LYS A 57 10.59 12.68 -3.56
N THR A 58 10.87 11.93 -2.49
CA THR A 58 9.83 11.46 -1.56
C THR A 58 9.15 12.62 -0.82
N LEU A 59 9.93 13.62 -0.37
CA LEU A 59 9.36 14.82 0.25
C LEU A 59 8.50 15.63 -0.73
N ALA A 60 8.90 15.70 -2.00
CA ALA A 60 8.08 16.35 -3.03
C ALA A 60 6.76 15.58 -3.23
N ALA A 61 6.81 14.25 -3.35
CA ALA A 61 5.62 13.41 -3.48
C ALA A 61 4.66 13.55 -2.27
N LEU A 62 5.19 13.61 -1.04
CA LEU A 62 4.38 13.84 0.16
C LEU A 62 3.72 15.21 0.18
N LYS A 63 4.36 16.25 -0.35
CA LYS A 63 3.76 17.59 -0.51
C LYS A 63 2.62 17.56 -1.53
N GLU A 64 2.78 16.86 -2.65
CA GLU A 64 1.72 16.68 -3.66
C GLU A 64 0.51 15.96 -3.04
N ILE A 65 0.73 14.88 -2.29
CA ILE A 65 -0.33 14.18 -1.55
C ILE A 65 -1.02 15.14 -0.57
N GLN A 66 -0.25 15.87 0.22
CA GLN A 66 -0.78 16.82 1.21
C GLN A 66 -1.60 17.95 0.59
N ALA A 67 -1.36 18.31 -0.68
CA ALA A 67 -2.12 19.34 -1.38
C ALA A 67 -3.57 18.92 -1.69
N THR A 68 -3.89 17.62 -1.59
CA THR A 68 -5.26 17.10 -1.69
C THR A 68 -5.90 17.01 -0.31
N LYS A 69 -7.23 17.17 -0.21
CA LYS A 69 -7.97 17.08 1.06
C LYS A 69 -7.85 15.65 1.65
N SER A 70 -8.08 14.63 0.82
CA SER A 70 -7.98 13.23 1.23
C SER A 70 -6.56 12.85 1.61
N GLY A 71 -5.55 13.33 0.88
CA GLY A 71 -4.15 13.10 1.21
C GLY A 71 -3.71 13.80 2.50
N ALA A 72 -4.17 15.02 2.75
CA ALA A 72 -3.93 15.71 4.02
C ALA A 72 -4.55 14.93 5.20
N ALA A 73 -5.77 14.39 5.04
CA ALA A 73 -6.42 13.56 6.04
C ALA A 73 -5.64 12.26 6.30
N LEU A 74 -5.17 11.58 5.25
CA LEU A 74 -4.31 10.40 5.34
C LEU A 74 -3.02 10.67 6.14
N LEU A 75 -2.30 11.75 5.80
CA LEU A 75 -1.06 12.10 6.50
C LEU A 75 -1.30 12.49 7.98
N ALA A 76 -2.43 13.14 8.25
CA ALA A 76 -2.82 13.45 9.63
C ALA A 76 -3.16 12.18 10.44
N ASP A 77 -3.83 11.20 9.81
CA ASP A 77 -4.16 9.92 10.43
C ASP A 77 -2.89 9.11 10.75
N LEU A 78 -1.96 9.00 9.80
CA LEU A 78 -0.67 8.35 10.03
C LEU A 78 0.08 8.97 11.21
N LYS A 79 0.13 10.30 11.28
CA LYS A 79 0.75 11.01 12.40
C LYS A 79 0.05 10.71 13.73
N LYS A 80 -1.29 10.72 13.74
CA LYS A 80 -2.11 10.47 14.94
C LYS A 80 -1.97 9.04 15.46
N SER A 81 -1.71 8.07 14.59
CA SER A 81 -1.60 6.65 14.96
C SER A 81 -0.50 6.37 15.97
N GLY A 82 0.55 7.21 16.02
CA GLY A 82 1.75 7.01 16.86
C GLY A 82 2.60 5.82 16.42
N LYS A 83 2.30 5.20 15.28
CA LYS A 83 3.09 4.10 14.71
C LYS A 83 4.23 4.63 13.85
N THR A 84 5.30 3.85 13.75
CA THR A 84 6.43 4.16 12.87
C THR A 84 6.15 3.62 11.47
N ILE A 85 6.08 4.52 10.50
CA ILE A 85 6.01 4.18 9.08
C ILE A 85 7.34 4.60 8.46
N THR A 86 8.05 3.67 7.82
CA THR A 86 9.33 3.96 7.17
C THR A 86 9.19 3.80 5.66
N ILE A 87 9.39 4.89 4.92
CA ILE A 87 9.45 4.84 3.46
C ILE A 87 10.89 4.54 3.06
N LYS A 88 11.08 3.44 2.31
CA LYS A 88 12.38 2.96 1.82
C LYS A 88 12.49 3.05 0.31
N GLU A 89 13.69 3.36 -0.13
CA GLU A 89 14.02 3.40 -1.55
C GLU A 89 13.98 2.01 -2.18
N THR A 90 13.36 1.91 -3.36
CA THR A 90 13.39 0.71 -4.21
C THR A 90 13.46 1.08 -5.68
N ALA A 91 14.10 0.24 -6.49
CA ALA A 91 14.03 0.30 -7.94
C ALA A 91 12.89 -0.56 -8.53
N GLY A 92 12.21 -1.33 -7.68
CA GLY A 92 11.11 -2.22 -8.05
C GLY A 92 9.73 -1.58 -7.99
N GLY A 93 8.73 -2.42 -7.71
CA GLY A 93 7.36 -1.99 -7.43
C GLY A 93 7.22 -1.29 -6.08
N ASN A 94 6.15 -0.50 -5.93
CA ASN A 94 5.77 -0.01 -4.63
C ASN A 94 5.11 -1.13 -3.83
N GLU A 95 5.28 -1.09 -2.51
CA GLU A 95 4.72 -2.10 -1.62
C GLU A 95 4.63 -1.57 -0.19
N CYS A 96 3.54 -1.86 0.51
CA CYS A 96 3.45 -1.71 1.95
C CYS A 96 3.52 -3.07 2.63
N GLY A 97 4.45 -3.23 3.57
CA GLY A 97 4.66 -4.48 4.28
C GLY A 97 5.33 -4.27 5.63
N GLY A 98 5.92 -5.37 6.17
CA GLY A 98 6.64 -5.33 7.44
C GLY A 98 5.75 -5.12 8.67
N PHE A 99 4.44 -5.28 8.54
CA PHE A 99 3.50 -5.23 9.66
C PHE A 99 3.27 -6.62 10.28
N ASN A 100 2.90 -6.64 11.54
CA ASN A 100 2.63 -7.86 12.31
C ASN A 100 1.11 -8.13 12.45
N GLN A 101 0.75 -9.20 13.17
CA GLN A 101 -0.65 -9.57 13.42
C GLN A 101 -1.49 -8.47 14.08
N GLY A 102 -0.86 -7.52 14.77
CA GLY A 102 -1.55 -6.35 15.32
C GLY A 102 -2.14 -5.42 14.26
N ALA A 103 -1.70 -5.51 13.00
CA ALA A 103 -2.26 -4.77 11.88
C ALA A 103 -3.60 -5.33 11.40
N LEU A 104 -3.90 -6.59 11.70
CA LEU A 104 -5.06 -7.28 11.18
C LEU A 104 -6.31 -6.98 12.00
N VAL A 105 -7.45 -6.99 11.32
CA VAL A 105 -8.77 -7.04 11.93
C VAL A 105 -8.88 -8.34 12.75
N LYS A 106 -9.45 -8.24 13.95
CA LYS A 106 -9.72 -9.39 14.83
C LYS A 106 -10.85 -10.26 14.27
N ALA A 107 -10.95 -11.47 14.77
CA ALA A 107 -12.00 -12.42 14.38
C ALA A 107 -13.43 -11.90 14.64
N ASP A 108 -13.61 -10.98 15.61
CA ASP A 108 -14.88 -10.32 15.92
C ASP A 108 -15.14 -9.06 15.04
N GLY A 109 -14.32 -8.81 14.04
CA GLY A 109 -14.42 -7.66 13.13
C GLY A 109 -13.90 -6.33 13.70
N LYS A 110 -13.41 -6.31 14.94
CA LYS A 110 -12.86 -5.09 15.54
C LYS A 110 -11.42 -4.85 15.12
N PRO A 111 -10.97 -3.58 15.14
CA PRO A 111 -9.58 -3.27 14.88
C PRO A 111 -8.60 -4.02 15.79
N GLY A 112 -7.47 -4.40 15.25
CA GLY A 112 -6.32 -4.89 16.00
C GLY A 112 -5.66 -3.78 16.81
N SER A 113 -4.46 -4.05 17.34
CA SER A 113 -3.67 -3.07 18.12
C SER A 113 -2.88 -2.08 17.24
N GLY A 114 -2.94 -2.26 15.94
CA GLY A 114 -2.11 -1.54 14.99
C GLY A 114 -0.66 -1.99 14.99
N SER A 115 0.04 -1.71 13.89
CA SER A 115 1.43 -2.10 13.68
C SER A 115 2.22 -1.00 12.99
N ASN A 116 3.53 -0.97 13.23
CA ASN A 116 4.47 -0.28 12.35
C ASN A 116 4.45 -0.93 10.96
N SER A 117 4.89 -0.20 9.94
CA SER A 117 5.02 -0.72 8.58
C SER A 117 6.20 -0.12 7.83
N THR A 118 6.58 -0.76 6.74
CA THR A 118 7.56 -0.26 5.77
C THR A 118 6.87 -0.09 4.43
N VAL A 119 7.08 1.05 3.81
CA VAL A 119 6.63 1.37 2.45
C VAL A 119 7.85 1.40 1.54
N SER A 120 7.97 0.44 0.64
CA SER A 120 8.93 0.49 -0.47
C SER A 120 8.37 1.43 -1.54
N PHE A 121 9.14 2.43 -1.94
CA PHE A 121 8.70 3.44 -2.90
C PHE A 121 9.73 3.65 -4.01
N ASN A 122 9.25 3.63 -5.25
CA ASN A 122 10.02 4.01 -6.43
C ASN A 122 9.51 5.36 -6.95
N PRO A 123 10.25 6.46 -6.73
CA PRO A 123 9.82 7.79 -7.15
C PRO A 123 9.86 8.02 -8.67
N ASP A 124 10.45 7.10 -9.42
CA ASP A 124 10.53 7.19 -10.89
C ASP A 124 9.46 6.34 -11.59
N ARG A 125 8.62 5.64 -10.82
CA ARG A 125 7.59 4.75 -11.35
C ARG A 125 6.28 5.49 -11.64
N ALA A 126 6.23 6.19 -12.76
CA ALA A 126 5.05 6.93 -13.24
C ALA A 126 4.07 6.07 -14.05
N ASN A 127 4.50 4.89 -14.52
CA ASN A 127 3.69 4.02 -15.37
C ASN A 127 3.69 2.59 -14.83
N ILE A 128 2.50 2.02 -14.64
CA ILE A 128 2.31 0.64 -14.16
C ILE A 128 1.56 -0.25 -15.16
N GLY A 129 1.24 0.28 -16.36
CA GLY A 129 0.56 -0.46 -17.40
C GLY A 129 0.10 0.41 -18.57
N ALA A 130 -0.76 -0.12 -19.41
CA ALA A 130 -1.17 0.49 -20.68
C ALA A 130 -2.37 1.43 -20.57
N GLU A 131 -3.24 1.22 -19.57
CA GLU A 131 -4.47 1.99 -19.41
C GLU A 131 -4.19 3.40 -18.87
N ASP A 132 -5.09 4.34 -19.11
CA ASP A 132 -4.87 5.74 -18.73
C ASP A 132 -4.75 5.94 -17.22
N TRP A 133 -5.49 5.21 -16.40
CA TRP A 133 -5.36 5.26 -14.95
C TRP A 133 -4.02 4.70 -14.44
N GLN A 134 -3.34 3.90 -15.25
CA GLN A 134 -2.03 3.32 -14.95
C GLN A 134 -0.87 4.28 -15.23
N LYS A 135 -1.13 5.34 -16.00
CA LYS A 135 -0.20 6.46 -16.23
C LYS A 135 -0.46 7.53 -15.17
N ARG A 136 0.22 7.44 -14.06
CA ARG A 136 -0.06 8.25 -12.86
C ARG A 136 1.21 8.88 -12.28
N PRO A 137 1.12 10.04 -11.62
CA PRO A 137 2.24 10.56 -10.85
C PRO A 137 2.75 9.53 -9.85
N PRO A 138 4.07 9.37 -9.64
CA PRO A 138 4.62 8.46 -8.63
C PRO A 138 4.02 8.68 -7.24
N ALA A 139 3.70 9.94 -6.91
CA ALA A 139 3.07 10.32 -5.65
C ALA A 139 1.70 9.66 -5.43
N VAL A 140 0.91 9.39 -6.48
CA VAL A 140 -0.34 8.60 -6.37
C VAL A 140 -0.03 7.17 -5.97
N GLY A 141 1.08 6.60 -6.49
CA GLY A 141 1.54 5.28 -6.07
C GLY A 141 2.00 5.25 -4.61
N LEU A 142 2.70 6.28 -4.17
CA LEU A 142 3.05 6.42 -2.76
C LEU A 142 1.80 6.56 -1.89
N ALA A 143 0.82 7.35 -2.31
CA ALA A 143 -0.43 7.52 -1.57
C ALA A 143 -1.17 6.19 -1.36
N HIS A 144 -1.24 5.32 -2.38
CA HIS A 144 -1.79 3.98 -2.27
C HIS A 144 -1.12 3.19 -1.14
N GLU A 145 0.21 3.10 -1.13
CA GLU A 145 0.94 2.37 -0.09
C GLU A 145 0.79 3.02 1.30
N LEU A 146 0.64 4.33 1.37
CA LEU A 146 0.39 5.02 2.63
C LEU A 146 -1.04 4.78 3.17
N VAL A 147 -2.02 4.51 2.32
CA VAL A 147 -3.36 4.07 2.76
C VAL A 147 -3.26 2.70 3.42
N HIS A 148 -2.53 1.74 2.82
CA HIS A 148 -2.22 0.46 3.48
C HIS A 148 -1.51 0.66 4.82
N ALA A 149 -0.52 1.55 4.87
CA ALA A 149 0.20 1.87 6.10
C ALA A 149 -0.73 2.45 7.18
N SER A 150 -1.71 3.27 6.81
CA SER A 150 -2.74 3.78 7.71
C SER A 150 -3.64 2.65 8.24
N HIS A 151 -4.11 1.76 7.37
CA HIS A 151 -4.87 0.59 7.81
C HIS A 151 -4.06 -0.29 8.74
N ALA A 152 -2.77 -0.52 8.45
CA ALA A 152 -1.88 -1.27 9.33
C ALA A 152 -1.68 -0.56 10.67
N ALA A 153 -1.48 0.75 10.67
CA ALA A 153 -1.29 1.54 11.88
C ALA A 153 -2.52 1.53 12.79
N ASN A 154 -3.71 1.49 12.22
CA ASN A 154 -4.99 1.47 12.92
C ASN A 154 -5.53 0.03 13.20
N GLY A 155 -4.81 -1.01 12.78
CA GLY A 155 -5.21 -2.41 12.99
C GLY A 155 -6.44 -2.83 12.20
N THR A 156 -6.66 -2.24 11.03
CA THR A 156 -7.85 -2.43 10.19
C THR A 156 -7.59 -3.16 8.87
N VAL A 157 -6.40 -3.73 8.70
CA VAL A 157 -6.07 -4.54 7.50
C VAL A 157 -6.94 -5.79 7.47
N ASP A 158 -7.68 -5.99 6.40
CA ASP A 158 -8.51 -7.19 6.17
C ASP A 158 -8.05 -7.92 4.91
N LEU A 159 -7.43 -9.08 5.10
CA LEU A 159 -6.84 -9.90 4.04
C LEU A 159 -7.82 -10.94 3.46
N LYS A 160 -9.12 -10.85 3.77
CA LYS A 160 -10.12 -11.71 3.14
C LYS A 160 -10.14 -11.50 1.64
N SER A 161 -10.44 -12.55 0.92
CA SER A 161 -10.78 -12.46 -0.50
C SER A 161 -12.23 -11.98 -0.66
N VAL A 162 -12.44 -11.06 -1.57
CA VAL A 162 -13.75 -10.56 -1.98
C VAL A 162 -13.86 -10.59 -3.51
N ASN A 163 -15.07 -10.57 -4.04
CA ASN A 163 -15.26 -10.35 -5.47
C ASN A 163 -14.88 -8.91 -5.81
N ASN A 164 -14.10 -8.75 -6.85
CA ASN A 164 -13.90 -7.45 -7.48
C ASN A 164 -15.01 -7.25 -8.52
N ASP A 165 -16.14 -6.68 -8.08
CA ASP A 165 -17.35 -6.53 -8.92
C ASP A 165 -17.12 -5.67 -10.18
N SER A 166 -15.98 -4.98 -10.26
CA SER A 166 -15.59 -4.19 -11.43
C SER A 166 -14.74 -4.97 -12.44
N ARG A 167 -14.39 -6.23 -12.16
CA ARG A 167 -13.45 -7.00 -12.99
C ARG A 167 -13.92 -8.43 -13.19
N PRO A 168 -14.61 -8.71 -14.32
CA PRO A 168 -14.88 -10.09 -14.74
C PRO A 168 -13.60 -10.90 -14.87
N ASP A 169 -13.65 -12.18 -14.49
CA ASP A 169 -12.53 -13.09 -14.65
C ASP A 169 -12.28 -13.35 -16.14
N PRO A 170 -11.07 -13.08 -16.66
CA PRO A 170 -10.74 -13.32 -18.06
C PRO A 170 -10.90 -14.79 -18.50
N ALA A 171 -10.77 -15.73 -17.57
CA ALA A 171 -10.92 -17.17 -17.84
C ALA A 171 -12.38 -17.64 -17.76
N ASP A 172 -13.23 -16.95 -17.00
CA ASP A 172 -14.65 -17.25 -16.84
C ASP A 172 -15.45 -15.94 -16.61
N PRO A 173 -15.92 -15.28 -17.68
CA PRO A 173 -16.62 -13.98 -17.56
C PRO A 173 -17.93 -14.02 -16.74
N THR A 174 -18.41 -15.20 -16.35
CA THR A 174 -19.57 -15.33 -15.43
C THR A 174 -19.17 -15.16 -13.97
N LYS A 175 -17.88 -15.08 -13.68
CA LYS A 175 -17.30 -14.86 -12.36
C LYS A 175 -16.57 -13.55 -12.29
N MET A 176 -16.37 -13.07 -11.08
CA MET A 176 -15.54 -11.91 -10.80
C MET A 176 -14.16 -12.36 -10.30
N VAL A 177 -13.13 -11.60 -10.63
CA VAL A 177 -11.79 -11.80 -10.07
C VAL A 177 -11.86 -11.71 -8.55
N GLN A 178 -11.24 -12.68 -7.87
CA GLN A 178 -11.07 -12.63 -6.42
C GLN A 178 -9.87 -11.75 -6.08
N GLU A 179 -10.09 -10.77 -5.23
CA GLU A 179 -9.05 -9.86 -4.78
C GLU A 179 -9.09 -9.73 -3.25
N LYS A 180 -8.01 -9.28 -2.65
CA LYS A 180 -8.01 -8.97 -1.21
C LYS A 180 -8.88 -7.74 -0.96
N GLN A 181 -9.74 -7.83 0.04
CA GLN A 181 -10.57 -6.69 0.47
C GLN A 181 -9.73 -5.45 0.76
N GLU A 182 -8.55 -5.65 1.34
CA GLU A 182 -7.60 -4.58 1.64
C GLU A 182 -7.22 -3.77 0.39
N GLU A 183 -7.00 -4.45 -0.75
CA GLU A 183 -6.64 -3.79 -2.01
C GLU A 183 -7.81 -2.99 -2.60
N VAL A 184 -9.00 -3.61 -2.62
CA VAL A 184 -10.23 -2.98 -3.13
C VAL A 184 -10.57 -1.73 -2.30
N ARG A 185 -10.42 -1.84 -0.98
CA ARG A 185 -10.65 -0.77 -0.01
C ARG A 185 -9.63 0.36 -0.18
N THR A 186 -8.35 0.03 -0.27
CA THR A 186 -7.26 1.01 -0.44
C THR A 186 -7.39 1.78 -1.74
N ALA A 187 -7.79 1.10 -2.82
CA ALA A 187 -8.09 1.76 -4.09
C ALA A 187 -9.33 2.67 -4.02
N GLY A 188 -10.26 2.42 -3.09
CA GLY A 188 -11.53 3.15 -2.99
C GLY A 188 -12.50 2.74 -4.09
N ILE A 189 -12.53 1.44 -4.41
CA ILE A 189 -13.48 0.83 -5.33
C ILE A 189 -14.74 0.45 -4.54
N PRO A 190 -15.95 0.63 -5.07
CA PRO A 190 -17.17 0.24 -4.38
C PRO A 190 -17.10 -1.20 -3.81
N PRO A 191 -17.61 -1.43 -2.59
CA PRO A 191 -18.37 -0.52 -1.75
C PRO A 191 -17.55 0.43 -0.86
N TYR A 192 -16.21 0.51 -1.07
CA TYR A 192 -15.28 1.29 -0.22
C TYR A 192 -15.02 2.72 -0.74
N ASP A 193 -15.81 3.20 -1.70
CA ASP A 193 -15.71 4.55 -2.28
C ASP A 193 -16.08 5.70 -1.31
N LYS A 194 -16.58 5.35 -0.11
CA LYS A 194 -16.92 6.30 0.97
C LYS A 194 -15.90 6.35 2.10
N GLU A 195 -14.79 5.63 2.00
CA GLU A 195 -13.71 5.75 2.99
C GLU A 195 -13.19 7.20 3.08
N PRO A 196 -12.72 7.63 4.27
CA PRO A 196 -12.25 9.00 4.48
C PRO A 196 -11.14 9.43 3.53
N PHE A 197 -10.33 8.47 3.10
CA PHE A 197 -9.29 8.61 2.09
C PHE A 197 -9.04 7.26 1.40
N SER A 198 -8.69 7.32 0.13
CA SER A 198 -8.35 6.18 -0.72
C SER A 198 -7.50 6.66 -1.89
N GLU A 199 -6.93 5.75 -2.68
CA GLU A 199 -6.26 6.14 -3.93
C GLU A 199 -7.20 6.96 -4.83
N ASN A 200 -8.43 6.49 -5.03
CA ASN A 200 -9.39 7.16 -5.91
C ASN A 200 -9.88 8.53 -5.40
N SER A 201 -10.03 8.70 -4.09
CA SER A 201 -10.37 10.02 -3.54
C SER A 201 -9.25 11.04 -3.76
N ILE A 202 -7.99 10.62 -3.58
CA ILE A 202 -6.81 11.44 -3.84
C ILE A 202 -6.70 11.76 -5.34
N ARG A 203 -6.89 10.79 -6.23
CA ARG A 203 -6.91 10.97 -7.69
C ARG A 203 -7.97 11.99 -8.13
N ALA A 204 -9.15 11.93 -7.54
CA ALA A 204 -10.25 12.83 -7.85
C ALA A 204 -9.95 14.30 -7.51
N GLU A 205 -9.13 14.51 -6.47
CA GLU A 205 -8.71 15.83 -5.98
C GLU A 205 -7.38 16.31 -6.57
N TRP A 206 -6.69 15.47 -7.36
CA TRP A 206 -5.40 15.81 -7.98
C TRP A 206 -5.54 16.94 -9.02
N SER A 207 -4.49 17.74 -9.19
CA SER A 207 -4.47 18.78 -10.24
C SER A 207 -3.28 18.58 -11.18
N PRO A 208 -3.50 18.27 -12.47
CA PRO A 208 -4.81 17.97 -13.10
C PRO A 208 -5.41 16.66 -12.56
N LYS A 209 -6.75 16.56 -12.54
CA LYS A 209 -7.47 15.39 -12.06
C LYS A 209 -6.98 14.10 -12.71
N GLN A 210 -6.71 13.09 -11.91
CA GLN A 210 -6.26 11.78 -12.39
C GLN A 210 -7.46 10.86 -12.67
N PRO A 211 -7.39 10.00 -13.70
CA PRO A 211 -8.40 8.97 -13.93
C PRO A 211 -8.52 8.06 -12.70
N ALA A 212 -9.76 7.75 -12.31
CA ALA A 212 -10.00 6.81 -11.24
C ALA A 212 -9.51 5.40 -11.63
N ARG A 213 -8.98 4.66 -10.65
CA ARG A 213 -8.67 3.24 -10.79
C ARG A 213 -9.99 2.45 -10.75
N PRO A 214 -10.38 1.76 -11.84
CA PRO A 214 -11.70 1.12 -11.93
C PRO A 214 -11.73 -0.25 -11.24
N TRP A 215 -10.58 -0.90 -11.11
CA TRP A 215 -10.42 -2.25 -10.54
C TRP A 215 -9.00 -2.45 -9.98
N TYR A 216 -8.83 -3.51 -9.21
CA TYR A 216 -7.53 -3.93 -8.67
C TYR A 216 -7.01 -5.18 -9.38
#